data_8e5db43bede333897a3f4b87ae1b12f5
#
_entry.id   8e5db43bede333897a3f4b87ae1b12f5
#
_cell.length_a   1.000
_cell.length_b   1.000
_cell.length_c   1.000
_cell.angle_alpha   90.00
_cell.angle_beta   90.00
_cell.angle_gamma   90.00
#
_symmetry.space_group_name_H-M   'P 1'
#
loop_
_entity.id
_entity.type
_entity.pdbx_description
1 polymer ?
#
loop_
_entity_poly.entity_id
_entity_poly.type
_entity_poly.pdbx_seq_one_letter_code
_entity_poly.pdbx_strand_id
1 'polypeptide(L)'
;MKLYKGFDKDLKCRGFQYEIGKEYKEEKADLCNKGFHACENPLDTFGYYAPGDGSRYCVVELDEVSDQKDGSDTKRCGKVIKIGAELDVSGICKAHFEYVTARCDPAKSNAAGDRESASAGESGSASAGESGSASAGESGSASAGYRGSASAGSWGSASAGSWGSASAGESGSASAGESGSASAGSWGSASAGYRGSASAGENGIACCRGGKVKGGKGCAICCAELDDNGNNIGIVAAIVDGQNIKEDTWYTSKGGKFIEVE
;
A
#
# COMPACT_ATOMS: atom_id res chain seq x y z
N MET A 1 7.03 25.20 -18.82
CA MET A 1 6.99 23.90 -18.12
C MET A 1 8.41 23.45 -17.81
N LYS A 2 8.73 23.06 -16.55
CA LYS A 2 10.06 22.55 -16.15
C LYS A 2 10.22 21.10 -16.53
N LEU A 3 11.27 20.78 -17.29
CA LEU A 3 11.57 19.45 -17.84
C LEU A 3 13.08 19.17 -17.79
N TYR A 4 13.49 18.01 -18.30
CA TYR A 4 14.88 17.56 -18.30
C TYR A 4 15.29 17.14 -19.72
N LYS A 5 16.52 17.47 -20.08
CA LYS A 5 17.07 17.18 -21.41
C LYS A 5 18.49 16.67 -21.33
N GLY A 6 18.77 15.60 -22.06
CA GLY A 6 20.13 15.08 -22.27
C GLY A 6 20.78 15.65 -23.53
N PHE A 7 22.10 15.70 -23.51
CA PHE A 7 22.98 16.17 -24.58
C PHE A 7 24.25 15.32 -24.64
N ASP A 8 24.97 15.40 -25.74
CA ASP A 8 26.32 14.87 -25.81
C ASP A 8 27.30 15.68 -24.96
N LYS A 9 28.58 15.25 -24.94
CA LYS A 9 29.66 15.90 -24.17
C LYS A 9 29.89 17.39 -24.51
N ASP A 10 29.54 17.79 -25.73
CA ASP A 10 29.72 19.16 -26.23
C ASP A 10 28.47 20.02 -26.08
N LEU A 11 27.46 19.58 -25.33
CA LEU A 11 26.14 20.19 -25.16
C LEU A 11 25.37 20.30 -26.49
N LYS A 12 25.49 19.27 -27.37
CA LYS A 12 24.75 19.16 -28.61
C LYS A 12 23.63 18.12 -28.51
N CYS A 13 22.58 18.33 -29.28
CA CYS A 13 21.52 17.36 -29.51
C CYS A 13 21.19 17.32 -30.99
N ARG A 14 21.29 16.18 -31.63
CA ARG A 14 21.10 16.01 -33.09
C ARG A 14 21.90 17.02 -33.94
N GLY A 15 23.13 17.30 -33.52
CA GLY A 15 24.01 18.24 -34.22
C GLY A 15 23.78 19.73 -33.95
N PHE A 16 22.70 20.10 -33.24
CA PHE A 16 22.44 21.48 -32.86
C PHE A 16 23.18 21.81 -31.55
N GLN A 17 23.87 22.96 -31.52
CA GLN A 17 24.63 23.43 -30.36
C GLN A 17 23.76 24.23 -29.43
N TYR A 18 23.75 23.85 -28.14
CA TYR A 18 23.09 24.60 -27.06
C TYR A 18 24.07 25.28 -26.13
N GLU A 19 23.60 26.26 -25.41
CA GLU A 19 24.35 26.97 -24.38
C GLU A 19 23.48 27.18 -23.13
N ILE A 20 24.07 26.97 -21.95
CA ILE A 20 23.38 27.18 -20.67
C ILE A 20 22.95 28.65 -20.56
N GLY A 21 21.71 28.87 -20.10
CA GLY A 21 21.11 30.20 -19.93
C GLY A 21 20.46 30.78 -21.19
N LYS A 22 20.65 30.15 -22.37
CA LYS A 22 20.06 30.64 -23.64
C LYS A 22 18.68 30.06 -23.91
N GLU A 23 17.90 30.86 -24.65
CA GLU A 23 16.59 30.50 -25.18
C GLU A 23 16.69 30.30 -26.69
N TYR A 24 15.97 29.28 -27.20
CA TYR A 24 15.89 28.94 -28.61
C TYR A 24 14.45 28.79 -29.04
N LYS A 25 14.15 29.17 -30.29
CA LYS A 25 12.79 29.16 -30.86
C LYS A 25 12.74 28.42 -32.20
N GLU A 26 11.65 27.68 -32.36
CA GLU A 26 11.29 27.00 -33.61
C GLU A 26 9.85 27.34 -33.99
N GLU A 27 9.55 27.32 -35.30
CA GLU A 27 8.21 27.65 -35.80
C GLU A 27 7.17 26.57 -35.50
N LYS A 28 7.58 25.31 -35.38
CA LYS A 28 6.70 24.14 -35.19
C LYS A 28 7.18 23.23 -34.10
N ALA A 29 6.23 22.68 -33.36
CA ALA A 29 6.44 21.58 -32.42
C ALA A 29 5.67 20.35 -32.91
N ASP A 30 6.38 19.36 -33.40
CA ASP A 30 5.85 18.08 -33.85
C ASP A 30 6.70 16.96 -33.25
N LEU A 31 6.08 16.15 -32.43
CA LEU A 31 6.78 15.16 -31.62
C LEU A 31 7.56 14.18 -32.52
N CYS A 32 8.82 13.95 -32.21
CA CYS A 32 9.80 13.17 -32.96
C CYS A 32 10.24 13.74 -34.30
N ASN A 33 9.60 14.77 -34.83
CA ASN A 33 9.93 15.38 -36.13
C ASN A 33 10.60 16.75 -36.01
N LYS A 34 9.93 17.74 -35.43
CA LYS A 34 10.39 19.13 -35.36
C LYS A 34 10.09 19.77 -34.02
N GLY A 35 10.94 20.72 -33.59
CA GLY A 35 10.82 21.39 -32.31
C GLY A 35 11.80 20.86 -31.26
N PHE A 36 11.69 21.39 -30.05
CA PHE A 36 12.57 21.01 -28.95
C PHE A 36 11.92 19.94 -28.10
N HIS A 37 12.69 18.90 -27.75
CA HIS A 37 12.22 17.78 -26.98
C HIS A 37 12.90 17.72 -25.61
N ALA A 38 12.11 17.43 -24.59
CA ALA A 38 12.58 17.21 -23.21
C ALA A 38 11.65 16.23 -22.50
N CYS A 39 12.09 15.61 -21.43
CA CYS A 39 11.34 14.61 -20.66
C CYS A 39 10.80 15.17 -19.36
N GLU A 40 9.58 14.78 -18.96
CA GLU A 40 9.04 15.09 -17.65
C GLU A 40 9.75 14.28 -16.56
N ASN A 41 9.92 12.97 -16.82
CA ASN A 41 10.70 12.09 -15.94
C ASN A 41 12.20 12.25 -16.21
N PRO A 42 12.99 12.68 -15.22
CA PRO A 42 14.43 12.89 -15.40
C PRO A 42 15.19 11.68 -15.92
N LEU A 43 14.88 10.46 -15.48
CA LEU A 43 15.58 9.24 -15.92
C LEU A 43 15.31 8.87 -17.38
N ASP A 44 14.22 9.32 -17.99
CA ASP A 44 13.95 9.04 -19.39
C ASP A 44 15.01 9.68 -20.31
N THR A 45 15.73 10.70 -19.84
CA THR A 45 16.86 11.31 -20.55
C THR A 45 17.99 10.30 -20.81
N PHE A 46 18.17 9.30 -19.93
CA PHE A 46 19.22 8.27 -20.07
C PHE A 46 18.96 7.32 -21.25
N GLY A 47 17.70 7.17 -21.67
CA GLY A 47 17.36 6.42 -22.88
C GLY A 47 17.84 7.08 -24.17
N TYR A 48 18.14 8.37 -24.14
CA TYR A 48 18.63 9.16 -25.29
C TYR A 48 20.11 9.46 -25.20
N TYR A 49 20.60 9.71 -24.00
CA TYR A 49 22.00 10.05 -23.70
C TYR A 49 22.41 9.27 -22.45
N ALA A 50 23.07 8.12 -22.66
CA ALA A 50 23.45 7.22 -21.58
C ALA A 50 24.49 7.87 -20.63
N PRO A 51 24.38 7.65 -19.31
CA PRO A 51 25.44 8.01 -18.38
C PRO A 51 26.71 7.19 -18.69
N GLY A 52 27.87 7.83 -18.68
CA GLY A 52 29.16 7.15 -18.95
C GLY A 52 29.81 7.56 -20.27
N ASP A 53 29.03 8.07 -21.24
CA ASP A 53 29.54 8.52 -22.54
C ASP A 53 29.93 10.01 -22.56
N GLY A 54 30.12 10.61 -21.39
CA GLY A 54 30.34 12.05 -21.24
C GLY A 54 29.07 12.88 -21.47
N SER A 55 27.91 12.24 -21.46
CA SER A 55 26.61 12.89 -21.63
C SER A 55 26.35 13.93 -20.54
N ARG A 56 25.72 15.02 -20.93
CA ARG A 56 25.37 16.16 -20.08
C ARG A 56 23.86 16.29 -19.96
N TYR A 57 23.40 16.74 -18.81
CA TYR A 57 21.96 16.85 -18.53
C TYR A 57 21.64 18.23 -17.98
N CYS A 58 20.56 18.84 -18.46
CA CYS A 58 20.12 20.12 -17.98
C CYS A 58 18.65 20.11 -17.58
N VAL A 59 18.32 20.90 -16.57
CA VAL A 59 16.96 21.38 -16.38
C VAL A 59 16.65 22.31 -17.55
N VAL A 60 15.46 22.19 -18.15
CA VAL A 60 15.01 23.06 -19.22
C VAL A 60 13.60 23.58 -18.96
N GLU A 61 13.31 24.77 -19.48
CA GLU A 61 11.96 25.28 -19.55
C GLU A 61 11.47 25.13 -21.01
N LEU A 62 10.32 24.48 -21.19
CA LEU A 62 9.72 24.27 -22.51
C LEU A 62 8.39 25.01 -22.56
N ASP A 63 8.20 25.84 -23.59
CA ASP A 63 6.97 26.59 -23.82
C ASP A 63 6.36 26.29 -25.19
N GLU A 64 5.11 26.69 -25.37
CA GLU A 64 4.29 26.33 -26.53
C GLU A 64 4.36 24.80 -26.82
N VAL A 65 4.05 24.02 -25.76
CA VAL A 65 4.17 22.56 -25.76
C VAL A 65 3.01 21.95 -26.55
N SER A 66 3.32 21.01 -27.44
CA SER A 66 2.33 20.20 -28.15
C SER A 66 1.60 19.24 -27.21
N ASP A 67 0.32 19.00 -27.47
CA ASP A 67 -0.49 18.01 -26.74
C ASP A 67 -0.09 16.55 -27.07
N GLN A 68 0.74 16.33 -28.07
CA GLN A 68 1.23 15.00 -28.45
C GLN A 68 2.07 14.38 -27.32
N LYS A 69 1.85 13.10 -27.08
CA LYS A 69 2.60 12.28 -26.12
C LYS A 69 3.16 11.05 -26.80
N ASP A 70 4.39 10.69 -26.46
CA ASP A 70 4.95 9.39 -26.81
C ASP A 70 4.43 8.36 -25.81
N GLY A 71 3.95 7.22 -26.27
CA GLY A 71 3.43 6.16 -25.40
C GLY A 71 4.52 5.35 -24.67
N SER A 72 5.81 5.55 -25.04
CA SER A 72 6.94 4.79 -24.52
C SER A 72 7.69 5.50 -23.40
N ASP A 73 7.58 6.84 -23.31
CA ASP A 73 8.26 7.67 -22.32
C ASP A 73 7.50 8.97 -22.01
N THR A 74 8.09 9.85 -21.17
CA THR A 74 7.50 11.14 -20.80
C THR A 74 7.95 12.31 -21.67
N LYS A 75 8.43 12.05 -22.86
CA LYS A 75 8.91 13.07 -23.80
C LYS A 75 7.82 14.05 -24.22
N ARG A 76 8.18 15.32 -24.22
CA ARG A 76 7.37 16.45 -24.69
C ARG A 76 8.09 17.22 -25.79
N CYS A 77 7.31 17.87 -26.62
CA CYS A 77 7.81 18.73 -27.69
C CYS A 77 7.24 20.14 -27.56
N GLY A 78 8.08 21.16 -27.69
CA GLY A 78 7.68 22.56 -27.65
C GLY A 78 8.40 23.40 -28.69
N LYS A 79 7.87 24.60 -28.92
CA LYS A 79 8.47 25.55 -29.88
C LYS A 79 9.59 26.39 -29.25
N VAL A 80 9.54 26.61 -27.95
CA VAL A 80 10.53 27.41 -27.23
C VAL A 80 11.19 26.57 -26.17
N ILE A 81 12.51 26.59 -26.09
CA ILE A 81 13.28 25.93 -25.03
C ILE A 81 14.30 26.90 -24.44
N LYS A 82 14.35 26.99 -23.12
CA LYS A 82 15.40 27.68 -22.39
C LYS A 82 16.23 26.68 -21.64
N ILE A 83 17.54 26.70 -21.83
CA ILE A 83 18.48 25.80 -21.16
C ILE A 83 18.82 26.35 -19.79
N GLY A 84 18.46 25.63 -18.75
CA GLY A 84 18.72 25.98 -17.35
C GLY A 84 19.99 25.36 -16.80
N ALA A 85 19.99 25.10 -15.51
CA ALA A 85 21.16 24.57 -14.81
C ALA A 85 21.51 23.16 -15.26
N GLU A 86 22.80 22.89 -15.38
CA GLU A 86 23.33 21.56 -15.62
C GLU A 86 23.28 20.73 -14.34
N LEU A 87 22.95 19.45 -14.48
CA LEU A 87 22.90 18.45 -13.43
C LEU A 87 23.88 17.32 -13.74
N ASP A 88 24.56 16.84 -12.74
CA ASP A 88 25.27 15.57 -12.82
C ASP A 88 24.30 14.39 -12.69
N VAL A 89 24.79 13.16 -12.81
CA VAL A 89 23.99 11.94 -12.69
C VAL A 89 23.28 11.89 -11.33
N SER A 90 23.94 12.28 -10.25
CA SER A 90 23.35 12.34 -8.90
C SER A 90 22.19 13.32 -8.85
N GLY A 91 22.34 14.49 -9.47
CA GLY A 91 21.28 15.50 -9.59
C GLY A 91 20.06 15.01 -10.37
N ILE A 92 20.27 14.26 -11.47
CA ILE A 92 19.18 13.63 -12.23
C ILE A 92 18.46 12.57 -11.39
N CYS A 93 19.20 11.72 -10.65
CA CYS A 93 18.60 10.72 -9.75
C CYS A 93 17.78 11.37 -8.63
N LYS A 94 18.30 12.46 -8.03
CA LYS A 94 17.55 13.22 -7.03
C LYS A 94 16.28 13.84 -7.61
N ALA A 95 16.37 14.45 -8.78
CA ALA A 95 15.21 15.01 -9.47
C ALA A 95 14.16 13.95 -9.83
N HIS A 96 14.59 12.73 -10.20
CA HIS A 96 13.70 11.61 -10.42
C HIS A 96 12.99 11.17 -9.14
N PHE A 97 13.71 11.09 -8.02
CA PHE A 97 13.10 10.77 -6.73
C PHE A 97 12.01 11.80 -6.36
N GLU A 98 12.29 13.09 -6.53
CA GLU A 98 11.31 14.16 -6.32
C GLU A 98 10.12 14.02 -7.28
N TYR A 99 10.36 13.69 -8.55
CA TYR A 99 9.34 13.48 -9.58
C TYR A 99 8.39 12.33 -9.22
N VAL A 100 8.93 11.19 -8.76
CA VAL A 100 8.13 10.02 -8.36
C VAL A 100 7.38 10.32 -7.07
N THR A 101 8.06 10.86 -6.06
CA THR A 101 7.45 11.19 -4.76
C THR A 101 6.27 12.16 -4.90
N ALA A 102 6.39 13.16 -5.77
CA ALA A 102 5.30 14.10 -6.03
C ALA A 102 4.07 13.47 -6.72
N ARG A 103 4.22 12.28 -7.28
CA ARG A 103 3.15 11.51 -7.95
C ARG A 103 2.67 10.32 -7.13
N CYS A 104 3.37 9.97 -6.07
CA CYS A 104 2.89 9.00 -5.09
C CYS A 104 1.81 9.65 -4.23
N ASP A 105 0.73 8.92 -4.02
CA ASP A 105 -0.28 9.27 -3.01
C ASP A 105 -0.05 8.35 -1.79
N PRO A 106 0.73 8.80 -0.79
CA PRO A 106 1.03 7.98 0.36
C PRO A 106 -0.20 7.66 1.22
N ALA A 107 -1.31 8.38 0.99
CA ALA A 107 -2.56 8.09 1.67
C ALA A 107 -3.25 6.82 1.13
N LYS A 108 -2.98 6.41 -0.10
CA LYS A 108 -3.67 5.28 -0.75
C LYS A 108 -2.97 3.94 -0.59
N SER A 109 -1.65 3.90 -0.56
CA SER A 109 -0.90 2.64 -0.42
C SER A 109 0.43 2.87 0.25
N ASN A 110 0.76 2.03 1.23
CA ASN A 110 2.04 2.04 1.90
C ASN A 110 2.47 0.59 2.21
N ALA A 111 3.74 0.29 1.97
CA ALA A 111 4.34 -1.00 2.26
C ALA A 111 5.65 -0.82 3.04
N ALA A 112 5.81 -1.64 4.06
CA ALA A 112 6.99 -1.69 4.91
C ALA A 112 7.55 -3.12 4.98
N GLY A 113 8.83 -3.24 5.25
CA GLY A 113 9.53 -4.50 5.43
C GLY A 113 9.25 -5.17 6.78
N ASP A 114 10.10 -6.14 7.12
CA ASP A 114 10.04 -6.84 8.39
C ASP A 114 10.37 -5.89 9.55
N ARG A 115 9.61 -6.00 10.64
CA ARG A 115 9.73 -5.16 11.85
C ARG A 115 9.52 -3.67 11.63
N GLU A 116 8.98 -3.30 10.47
CA GLU A 116 8.69 -1.92 10.10
C GLU A 116 7.20 -1.61 10.20
N SER A 117 6.85 -0.33 10.07
CA SER A 117 5.46 0.12 10.15
C SER A 117 5.03 0.77 8.84
N ALA A 118 3.87 0.37 8.34
CA ALA A 118 3.17 0.98 7.24
C ALA A 118 1.87 1.63 7.70
N SER A 119 1.54 2.79 7.15
CA SER A 119 0.29 3.49 7.46
C SER A 119 -0.34 4.04 6.19
N ALA A 120 -1.64 3.84 6.04
CA ALA A 120 -2.42 4.40 4.96
C ALA A 120 -3.67 5.11 5.51
N GLY A 121 -4.15 6.13 4.80
CA GLY A 121 -5.34 6.89 5.17
C GLY A 121 -6.65 6.16 4.88
N GLU A 122 -7.73 6.92 4.81
CA GLU A 122 -9.07 6.45 4.43
C GLU A 122 -9.03 5.74 3.07
N SER A 123 -9.72 4.62 2.95
CA SER A 123 -9.75 3.76 1.75
C SER A 123 -8.37 3.31 1.24
N GLY A 124 -7.34 3.48 2.06
CA GLY A 124 -5.96 3.14 1.71
C GLY A 124 -5.58 1.71 2.04
N SER A 125 -4.41 1.28 1.53
CA SER A 125 -3.85 -0.04 1.82
C SER A 125 -2.49 0.09 2.49
N ALA A 126 -2.30 -0.58 3.62
CA ALA A 126 -1.03 -0.69 4.34
C ALA A 126 -0.59 -2.15 4.42
N SER A 127 0.69 -2.42 4.16
CA SER A 127 1.26 -3.75 4.26
C SER A 127 2.59 -3.72 5.01
N ALA A 128 2.79 -4.64 5.93
CA ALA A 128 4.05 -4.79 6.65
C ALA A 128 4.49 -6.27 6.66
N GLY A 129 5.80 -6.49 6.71
CA GLY A 129 6.41 -7.82 6.72
C GLY A 129 6.29 -8.55 8.06
N GLU A 130 7.20 -9.50 8.32
CA GLU A 130 7.26 -10.27 9.56
C GLU A 130 7.49 -9.34 10.76
N SER A 131 6.72 -9.54 11.83
CA SER A 131 6.78 -8.73 13.07
C SER A 131 6.56 -7.23 12.84
N GLY A 132 6.05 -6.84 11.67
CA GLY A 132 5.75 -5.47 11.33
C GLY A 132 4.35 -5.03 11.76
N SER A 133 4.07 -3.74 11.63
CA SER A 133 2.77 -3.15 11.94
C SER A 133 2.16 -2.49 10.71
N ALA A 134 0.93 -2.84 10.36
CA ALA A 134 0.18 -2.19 9.30
C ALA A 134 -1.06 -1.50 9.84
N SER A 135 -1.30 -0.25 9.45
CA SER A 135 -2.48 0.52 9.86
C SER A 135 -3.16 1.17 8.66
N ALA A 136 -4.46 1.02 8.54
CA ALA A 136 -5.26 1.68 7.51
C ALA A 136 -6.47 2.39 8.15
N GLY A 137 -6.91 3.47 7.51
CA GLY A 137 -8.05 4.25 7.98
C GLY A 137 -9.39 3.58 7.72
N GLU A 138 -10.45 4.38 7.73
CA GLU A 138 -11.82 3.93 7.42
C GLU A 138 -11.89 3.33 6.01
N SER A 139 -12.65 2.25 5.84
CA SER A 139 -12.75 1.49 4.58
C SER A 139 -11.41 1.00 4.00
N GLY A 140 -10.33 1.08 4.78
CA GLY A 140 -8.99 0.70 4.35
C GLY A 140 -8.66 -0.77 4.58
N SER A 141 -7.53 -1.21 4.02
CA SER A 141 -7.02 -2.57 4.17
C SER A 141 -5.64 -2.56 4.85
N ALA A 142 -5.48 -3.32 5.93
CA ALA A 142 -4.21 -3.50 6.61
C ALA A 142 -3.78 -4.98 6.57
N SER A 143 -2.53 -5.24 6.22
CA SER A 143 -1.97 -6.60 6.19
C SER A 143 -0.62 -6.65 6.90
N ALA A 144 -0.42 -7.61 7.78
CA ALA A 144 0.85 -7.83 8.45
C ALA A 144 1.25 -9.31 8.39
N GLY A 145 2.54 -9.59 8.33
CA GLY A 145 3.08 -10.93 8.23
C GLY A 145 3.04 -11.73 9.54
N TYR A 146 3.88 -12.76 9.62
CA TYR A 146 4.05 -13.59 10.82
C TYR A 146 4.39 -12.73 12.04
N ARG A 147 3.72 -12.96 13.18
CA ARG A 147 3.84 -12.15 14.40
C ARG A 147 3.57 -10.64 14.23
N GLY A 148 3.00 -10.24 13.11
CA GLY A 148 2.72 -8.84 12.86
C GLY A 148 1.38 -8.37 13.42
N SER A 149 1.19 -7.05 13.42
CA SER A 149 -0.05 -6.42 13.85
C SER A 149 -0.70 -5.69 12.69
N ALA A 150 -1.97 -5.96 12.41
CA ALA A 150 -2.76 -5.27 11.40
C ALA A 150 -3.95 -4.56 12.03
N SER A 151 -4.17 -3.29 11.70
CA SER A 151 -5.30 -2.50 12.20
C SER A 151 -5.98 -1.77 11.06
N ALA A 152 -7.30 -1.87 10.97
CA ALA A 152 -8.12 -1.13 10.02
C ALA A 152 -9.26 -0.40 10.74
N GLY A 153 -9.68 0.73 10.20
CA GLY A 153 -10.81 1.51 10.73
C GLY A 153 -12.15 0.82 10.50
N SER A 154 -13.24 1.56 10.71
CA SER A 154 -14.60 1.09 10.40
C SER A 154 -14.73 0.73 8.94
N TRP A 155 -15.54 -0.29 8.63
CA TRP A 155 -15.73 -0.82 7.28
C TRP A 155 -14.45 -1.39 6.63
N GLY A 156 -13.34 -1.42 7.38
CA GLY A 156 -12.04 -1.84 6.90
C GLY A 156 -11.77 -3.33 7.08
N SER A 157 -10.67 -3.79 6.48
CA SER A 157 -10.20 -5.16 6.58
C SER A 157 -8.80 -5.23 7.18
N ALA A 158 -8.62 -6.03 8.23
CA ALA A 158 -7.33 -6.28 8.86
C ALA A 158 -6.96 -7.76 8.75
N SER A 159 -5.73 -8.06 8.30
CA SER A 159 -5.22 -9.43 8.19
C SER A 159 -3.84 -9.54 8.83
N ALA A 160 -3.66 -10.53 9.70
CA ALA A 160 -2.36 -10.82 10.29
C ALA A 160 -2.00 -12.30 10.10
N GLY A 161 -0.73 -12.60 9.97
CA GLY A 161 -0.22 -13.96 9.85
C GLY A 161 -0.34 -14.76 11.16
N SER A 162 0.27 -15.95 11.21
CA SER A 162 0.31 -16.77 12.42
C SER A 162 1.00 -16.01 13.56
N TRP A 163 0.49 -16.20 14.79
CA TRP A 163 0.93 -15.50 16.00
C TRP A 163 0.74 -13.98 15.94
N GLY A 164 0.02 -13.47 14.91
CA GLY A 164 -0.23 -12.05 14.72
C GLY A 164 -1.54 -11.59 15.34
N SER A 165 -1.75 -10.27 15.32
CA SER A 165 -2.97 -9.64 15.79
C SER A 165 -3.63 -8.84 14.67
N ALA A 166 -4.92 -9.08 14.42
CA ALA A 166 -5.73 -8.33 13.48
C ALA A 166 -6.85 -7.59 14.21
N SER A 167 -7.03 -6.30 13.94
CA SER A 167 -8.10 -5.51 14.53
C SER A 167 -8.82 -4.69 13.45
N ALA A 168 -10.15 -4.75 13.43
CA ALA A 168 -10.97 -3.94 12.54
C ALA A 168 -12.06 -3.20 13.34
N GLY A 169 -12.46 -2.03 12.86
CA GLY A 169 -13.49 -1.21 13.50
C GLY A 169 -14.91 -1.74 13.30
N GLU A 170 -15.90 -0.88 13.50
CA GLU A 170 -17.32 -1.18 13.29
C GLU A 170 -17.56 -1.67 11.85
N SER A 171 -18.38 -2.70 11.69
CA SER A 171 -18.68 -3.32 10.40
C SER A 171 -17.47 -3.78 9.60
N GLY A 172 -16.30 -3.88 10.24
CA GLY A 172 -15.05 -4.31 9.62
C GLY A 172 -14.80 -5.82 9.73
N SER A 173 -13.78 -6.30 9.03
CA SER A 173 -13.38 -7.69 9.03
C SER A 173 -11.96 -7.85 9.57
N ALA A 174 -11.76 -8.72 10.57
CA ALA A 174 -10.45 -9.05 11.12
C ALA A 174 -10.15 -10.53 10.91
N SER A 175 -8.96 -10.86 10.41
CA SER A 175 -8.50 -12.23 10.21
C SER A 175 -7.10 -12.43 10.79
N ALA A 176 -6.89 -13.46 11.58
CA ALA A 176 -5.59 -13.83 12.10
C ALA A 176 -5.28 -15.30 11.82
N GLY A 177 -4.02 -15.63 11.61
CA GLY A 177 -3.56 -16.99 11.34
C GLY A 177 -3.55 -17.88 12.58
N GLU A 178 -2.78 -18.99 12.51
CA GLU A 178 -2.61 -19.93 13.61
C GLU A 178 -2.11 -19.21 14.87
N SER A 179 -2.71 -19.53 16.03
CA SER A 179 -2.38 -18.95 17.33
C SER A 179 -2.44 -17.41 17.35
N GLY A 180 -3.11 -16.79 16.40
CA GLY A 180 -3.28 -15.36 16.30
C GLY A 180 -4.56 -14.87 16.98
N SER A 181 -4.69 -13.55 17.09
CA SER A 181 -5.85 -12.89 17.66
C SER A 181 -6.56 -12.03 16.63
N ALA A 182 -7.86 -12.22 16.45
CA ALA A 182 -8.71 -11.40 15.59
C ALA A 182 -9.75 -10.66 16.42
N SER A 183 -9.91 -9.34 16.19
CA SER A 183 -10.91 -8.54 16.87
C SER A 183 -11.65 -7.64 15.87
N ALA A 184 -12.95 -7.64 15.91
CA ALA A 184 -13.79 -6.74 15.11
C ALA A 184 -14.77 -5.98 16.00
N GLY A 185 -15.16 -4.77 15.59
CA GLY A 185 -16.17 -3.96 16.28
C GLY A 185 -17.58 -4.51 16.13
N SER A 186 -18.57 -3.72 16.52
CA SER A 186 -19.98 -4.06 16.34
C SER A 186 -20.31 -4.29 14.85
N TRP A 187 -21.20 -5.24 14.57
CA TRP A 187 -21.56 -5.64 13.21
C TRP A 187 -20.38 -6.19 12.37
N GLY A 188 -19.22 -6.35 12.97
CA GLY A 188 -18.00 -6.83 12.31
C GLY A 188 -17.83 -8.34 12.37
N SER A 189 -16.86 -8.84 11.61
CA SER A 189 -16.52 -10.26 11.57
C SER A 189 -15.07 -10.48 12.01
N ALA A 190 -14.86 -11.38 12.98
CA ALA A 190 -13.55 -11.80 13.46
C ALA A 190 -13.33 -13.29 13.20
N SER A 191 -12.22 -13.66 12.55
CA SER A 191 -11.84 -15.04 12.28
C SER A 191 -10.42 -15.33 12.74
N ALA A 192 -10.21 -16.34 13.56
CA ALA A 192 -8.89 -16.77 13.98
C ALA A 192 -8.65 -18.23 13.59
N GLY A 193 -7.42 -18.53 13.19
CA GLY A 193 -7.00 -19.87 12.78
C GLY A 193 -6.90 -20.86 13.93
N TYR A 194 -6.13 -21.93 13.72
CA TYR A 194 -5.92 -22.99 14.71
C TYR A 194 -5.38 -22.44 16.02
N ARG A 195 -6.06 -22.79 17.13
CA ARG A 195 -5.76 -22.29 18.50
C ARG A 195 -5.76 -20.77 18.67
N GLY A 196 -6.35 -20.04 17.73
CA GLY A 196 -6.44 -18.59 17.81
C GLY A 196 -7.59 -18.09 18.67
N SER A 197 -7.64 -16.80 18.88
CA SER A 197 -8.70 -16.13 19.63
C SER A 197 -9.47 -15.17 18.72
N ALA A 198 -10.80 -15.26 18.71
CA ALA A 198 -11.64 -14.35 17.93
C ALA A 198 -12.62 -13.61 18.82
N SER A 199 -12.76 -12.29 18.64
CA SER A 199 -13.75 -11.47 19.34
C SER A 199 -14.47 -10.53 18.39
N ALA A 200 -15.78 -10.35 18.58
CA ALA A 200 -16.55 -9.36 17.85
C ALA A 200 -17.46 -8.56 18.79
N GLY A 201 -17.77 -7.33 18.43
CA GLY A 201 -18.69 -6.48 19.17
C GLY A 201 -20.16 -6.93 19.05
N GLU A 202 -21.09 -6.04 19.41
CA GLU A 202 -22.53 -6.30 19.33
C GLU A 202 -22.94 -6.67 17.91
N ASN A 203 -23.84 -7.67 17.79
CA ASN A 203 -24.38 -8.13 16.51
C ASN A 203 -23.33 -8.55 15.46
N GLY A 204 -22.10 -8.81 15.88
CA GLY A 204 -21.00 -9.26 15.05
C GLY A 204 -20.94 -10.79 14.91
N ILE A 205 -19.85 -11.27 14.33
CA ILE A 205 -19.55 -12.72 14.18
C ILE A 205 -18.11 -12.97 14.65
N ALA A 206 -17.91 -13.94 15.56
CA ALA A 206 -16.58 -14.38 15.97
C ALA A 206 -16.40 -15.87 15.79
N CYS A 207 -15.39 -16.28 14.99
CA CYS A 207 -15.14 -17.68 14.67
C CYS A 207 -13.70 -18.09 14.96
N CYS A 208 -13.49 -19.30 15.51
CA CYS A 208 -12.15 -19.86 15.65
C CYS A 208 -12.13 -21.38 15.38
N ARG A 209 -10.93 -21.95 15.31
CA ARG A 209 -10.69 -23.38 15.18
C ARG A 209 -9.87 -23.91 16.37
N GLY A 210 -10.51 -24.60 17.29
CA GLY A 210 -9.84 -25.15 18.49
C GLY A 210 -9.22 -24.13 19.42
N GLY A 211 -9.72 -22.89 19.39
CA GLY A 211 -9.27 -21.78 20.21
C GLY A 211 -10.38 -21.22 21.08
N LYS A 212 -10.44 -19.91 21.24
CA LYS A 212 -11.47 -19.27 22.04
C LYS A 212 -12.18 -18.12 21.31
N VAL A 213 -13.45 -17.94 21.62
CA VAL A 213 -14.31 -16.90 21.05
C VAL A 213 -15.01 -16.11 22.14
N LYS A 214 -15.27 -14.84 21.89
CA LYS A 214 -16.17 -14.01 22.70
C LYS A 214 -16.94 -13.01 21.84
N GLY A 215 -18.01 -12.47 22.35
CA GLY A 215 -18.81 -11.48 21.65
C GLY A 215 -19.57 -10.57 22.55
N GLY A 216 -20.00 -9.41 22.04
CA GLY A 216 -20.99 -8.54 22.63
C GLY A 216 -22.40 -9.11 22.42
N LYS A 217 -23.40 -8.42 22.94
CA LYS A 217 -24.81 -8.83 22.85
C LYS A 217 -25.24 -9.04 21.39
N GLY A 218 -25.94 -10.14 21.14
CA GLY A 218 -26.41 -10.50 19.79
C GLY A 218 -25.33 -11.03 18.86
N CYS A 219 -24.07 -11.09 19.28
CA CYS A 219 -22.97 -11.65 18.49
C CYS A 219 -23.17 -13.15 18.26
N ALA A 220 -22.93 -13.62 17.04
CA ALA A 220 -22.83 -15.03 16.74
C ALA A 220 -21.39 -15.51 17.01
N ILE A 221 -21.22 -16.45 17.93
CA ILE A 221 -19.93 -17.08 18.21
C ILE A 221 -19.90 -18.51 17.67
N CYS A 222 -18.77 -18.90 17.07
CA CYS A 222 -18.59 -20.21 16.46
C CYS A 222 -17.19 -20.76 16.75
N CYS A 223 -17.08 -21.99 17.24
CA CYS A 223 -15.79 -22.62 17.48
C CYS A 223 -15.82 -24.07 16.98
N ALA A 224 -14.88 -24.42 16.10
CA ALA A 224 -14.67 -25.83 15.73
C ALA A 224 -14.00 -26.58 16.87
N GLU A 225 -14.55 -27.72 17.26
CA GLU A 225 -13.98 -28.63 18.21
C GLU A 225 -12.99 -29.58 17.53
N LEU A 226 -11.87 -29.85 18.18
CA LEU A 226 -10.79 -30.65 17.63
C LEU A 226 -10.54 -31.90 18.47
N ASP A 227 -10.12 -32.99 17.80
CA ASP A 227 -9.52 -34.16 18.47
C ASP A 227 -8.05 -33.89 18.88
N ASP A 228 -7.42 -34.85 19.54
CA ASP A 228 -6.03 -34.78 19.96
C ASP A 228 -5.04 -34.70 18.80
N ASN A 229 -5.46 -35.05 17.59
CA ASN A 229 -4.66 -34.94 16.37
C ASN A 229 -4.88 -33.63 15.61
N GLY A 230 -5.77 -32.76 16.13
CA GLY A 230 -6.09 -31.48 15.52
C GLY A 230 -7.10 -31.56 14.36
N ASN A 231 -7.82 -32.67 14.20
CA ASN A 231 -8.90 -32.76 13.23
C ASN A 231 -10.21 -32.20 13.77
N ASN A 232 -11.00 -31.57 12.91
CA ASN A 232 -12.32 -31.09 13.28
C ASN A 232 -13.26 -32.29 13.56
N ILE A 233 -13.83 -32.36 14.74
CA ILE A 233 -14.80 -33.39 15.17
C ILE A 233 -16.20 -32.81 15.38
N GLY A 234 -16.34 -31.49 15.42
CA GLY A 234 -17.62 -30.82 15.59
C GLY A 234 -17.51 -29.31 15.45
N ILE A 235 -18.66 -28.67 15.42
CA ILE A 235 -18.78 -27.20 15.47
C ILE A 235 -19.80 -26.85 16.53
N VAL A 236 -19.46 -25.92 17.40
CA VAL A 236 -20.37 -25.33 18.35
C VAL A 236 -20.62 -23.88 17.93
N ALA A 237 -21.87 -23.50 17.85
CA ALA A 237 -22.28 -22.13 17.52
C ALA A 237 -23.44 -21.70 18.44
N ALA A 238 -23.42 -20.43 18.83
CA ALA A 238 -24.47 -19.85 19.65
C ALA A 238 -24.56 -18.33 19.43
N ILE A 239 -25.67 -17.75 19.86
CA ILE A 239 -25.82 -16.29 19.97
C ILE A 239 -25.54 -15.89 21.42
N VAL A 240 -24.78 -14.81 21.60
CA VAL A 240 -24.57 -14.17 22.90
C VAL A 240 -25.90 -13.53 23.35
N ASP A 241 -26.59 -14.20 24.28
CA ASP A 241 -27.92 -13.80 24.76
C ASP A 241 -27.87 -13.10 26.13
N GLY A 242 -26.68 -13.05 26.76
CA GLY A 242 -26.48 -12.50 28.09
C GLY A 242 -26.97 -13.38 29.24
N GLN A 243 -27.51 -14.57 28.95
CA GLN A 243 -28.04 -15.54 29.92
C GLN A 243 -27.25 -16.87 29.87
N ASN A 244 -27.39 -17.60 28.78
CA ASN A 244 -26.69 -18.87 28.58
C ASN A 244 -25.26 -18.64 28.07
N ILE A 245 -25.09 -17.67 27.22
CA ILE A 245 -23.80 -17.19 26.71
C ILE A 245 -23.68 -15.72 27.12
N LYS A 246 -22.78 -15.47 28.07
CA LYS A 246 -22.55 -14.13 28.64
C LYS A 246 -21.77 -13.24 27.67
N GLU A 247 -22.06 -11.94 27.75
CA GLU A 247 -21.30 -10.93 27.01
C GLU A 247 -19.85 -10.86 27.48
N ASP A 248 -18.94 -10.53 26.58
CA ASP A 248 -17.51 -10.30 26.83
C ASP A 248 -16.79 -11.44 27.57
N THR A 249 -17.37 -12.62 27.58
CA THR A 249 -16.81 -13.81 28.22
C THR A 249 -16.20 -14.73 27.18
N TRP A 250 -14.99 -15.24 27.44
CA TRP A 250 -14.34 -16.18 26.55
C TRP A 250 -14.92 -17.58 26.67
N TYR A 251 -15.16 -18.22 25.53
CA TYR A 251 -15.67 -19.59 25.40
C TYR A 251 -14.79 -20.41 24.48
N THR A 252 -14.64 -21.69 24.78
CA THR A 252 -14.11 -22.71 23.87
C THR A 252 -15.13 -23.83 23.68
N SER A 253 -15.00 -24.60 22.60
CA SER A 253 -15.86 -25.79 22.37
C SER A 253 -15.28 -27.03 23.04
N LYS A 254 -16.10 -27.78 23.76
CA LYS A 254 -15.75 -29.10 24.32
C LYS A 254 -16.99 -29.94 24.49
N GLY A 255 -16.98 -31.18 23.93
CA GLY A 255 -18.09 -32.12 24.01
C GLY A 255 -19.38 -31.58 23.37
N GLY A 256 -19.27 -30.85 22.28
CA GLY A 256 -20.42 -30.27 21.57
C GLY A 256 -21.05 -29.05 22.29
N LYS A 257 -20.38 -28.43 23.26
CA LYS A 257 -20.91 -27.31 24.03
C LYS A 257 -19.83 -26.22 24.20
N PHE A 258 -20.25 -24.97 24.41
CA PHE A 258 -19.37 -23.92 24.91
C PHE A 258 -19.10 -24.11 26.39
N ILE A 259 -17.84 -23.94 26.79
CA ILE A 259 -17.40 -23.84 28.18
C ILE A 259 -16.66 -22.52 28.36
N GLU A 260 -16.91 -21.82 29.50
CA GLU A 260 -16.22 -20.60 29.84
C GLU A 260 -14.72 -20.88 30.10
N VAL A 261 -13.86 -19.99 29.62
CA VAL A 261 -12.40 -20.03 29.84
C VAL A 261 -11.88 -18.64 30.15
N GLU A 262 -10.71 -18.56 30.76
CA GLU A 262 -10.04 -17.28 31.06
C GLU A 262 -9.33 -16.67 29.82
#